data_407d6bf222c8f036be9080b2b312448a
#
_entry.id   407d6bf222c8f036be9080b2b312448a
#
_cell.length_a   1.000
_cell.length_b   1.000
_cell.length_c   1.000
_cell.angle_alpha   90.00
_cell.angle_beta   90.00
_cell.angle_gamma   90.00
#
_symmetry.space_group_name_H-M   'P 1'
#
loop_
_entity.id
_entity.type
_entity.pdbx_description
1 polymer ?
#
loop_
_entity_poly.entity_id
_entity_poly.type
_entity_poly.pdbx_seq_one_letter_code
_entity_poly.pdbx_strand_id
1 'polypeptide(L)'
;MVVPRPLISVLVPCYNRERYIEEALLSILEQDYPNFELIVVDDGSQDASAEKIEALRQRYGFQFYRQANQGVSAALNTALSHARGEFIATPDSDDVMLPGRLSLQAAYLEAHPQVGCVGARVVYVDSEGRRLKTEEGKSLRSYSFAELLSRAHAIGAPVAMYRREALDRAGGYDPAIRIQDFQITLKIAHLGYRTDVLPDLVTLYRRHAGNMSKTAYQCQLDYDLMAIAPYRGHPCYSQGLTCVINKALKHSVVSDKAYALRLLLRLPPWRWNRVTWRRLRHLMFKFHEG
;
A
#
# COMPACT_ATOMS: atom_id res chain seq x y z
N MET A 1 13.22 16.90 -31.20
CA MET A 1 13.94 15.98 -30.31
C MET A 1 12.91 15.28 -29.47
N VAL A 2 12.86 13.94 -29.51
CA VAL A 2 11.99 13.17 -28.61
C VAL A 2 12.63 13.26 -27.21
N VAL A 3 11.95 13.90 -26.26
CA VAL A 3 12.40 13.90 -24.86
C VAL A 3 12.40 12.44 -24.39
N PRO A 4 13.53 11.89 -23.90
CA PRO A 4 13.54 10.54 -23.42
C PRO A 4 12.55 10.41 -22.25
N ARG A 5 11.70 9.39 -22.30
CA ARG A 5 10.75 9.10 -21.21
C ARG A 5 11.54 8.78 -19.93
N PRO A 6 11.11 9.27 -18.75
CA PRO A 6 11.81 8.99 -17.49
C PRO A 6 11.89 7.49 -17.20
N LEU A 7 12.96 7.04 -16.57
CA LEU A 7 13.08 5.65 -16.14
C LEU A 7 12.15 5.39 -14.97
N ILE A 8 11.41 4.27 -15.04
CA ILE A 8 10.59 3.77 -13.94
C ILE A 8 11.28 2.55 -13.33
N SER A 9 11.51 2.52 -12.02
CA SER A 9 11.87 1.30 -11.31
C SER A 9 10.60 0.67 -10.73
N VAL A 10 10.31 -0.58 -11.11
CA VAL A 10 9.21 -1.37 -10.57
C VAL A 10 9.78 -2.30 -9.51
N LEU A 11 9.41 -2.08 -8.24
CA LEU A 11 9.93 -2.80 -7.08
C LEU A 11 8.88 -3.80 -6.59
N VAL A 12 9.22 -5.10 -6.63
CA VAL A 12 8.30 -6.19 -6.24
C VAL A 12 8.87 -6.93 -5.04
N PRO A 13 8.35 -6.70 -3.82
CA PRO A 13 8.68 -7.53 -2.67
C PRO A 13 7.88 -8.85 -2.75
N CYS A 14 8.52 -9.97 -2.49
CA CYS A 14 7.90 -11.30 -2.54
C CYS A 14 8.20 -12.08 -1.27
N TYR A 15 7.16 -12.72 -0.69
CA TYR A 15 7.30 -13.68 0.38
C TYR A 15 6.16 -14.70 0.32
N ASN A 16 6.49 -15.96 0.02
CA ASN A 16 5.54 -17.08 -0.09
C ASN A 16 4.36 -16.76 -1.03
N ARG A 17 4.65 -16.60 -2.33
CA ARG A 17 3.69 -16.26 -3.39
C ARG A 17 3.80 -17.17 -4.62
N GLU A 18 4.23 -18.42 -4.46
CA GLU A 18 4.43 -19.37 -5.57
C GLU A 18 3.24 -19.48 -6.52
N ARG A 19 2.02 -19.31 -5.99
CA ARG A 19 0.80 -19.40 -6.77
C ARG A 19 0.55 -18.23 -7.71
N TYR A 20 1.06 -17.02 -7.36
CA TYR A 20 0.66 -15.78 -8.01
C TYR A 20 1.82 -15.03 -8.66
N ILE A 21 3.05 -15.25 -8.18
CA ILE A 21 4.22 -14.44 -8.55
C ILE A 21 4.50 -14.45 -10.05
N GLU A 22 4.27 -15.56 -10.75
CA GLU A 22 4.50 -15.66 -12.19
C GLU A 22 3.57 -14.76 -12.97
N GLU A 23 2.25 -14.81 -12.69
CA GLU A 23 1.25 -13.95 -13.32
C GLU A 23 1.51 -12.48 -13.01
N ALA A 24 1.87 -12.16 -11.76
CA ALA A 24 2.21 -10.80 -11.33
C ALA A 24 3.39 -10.24 -12.12
N LEU A 25 4.50 -10.98 -12.22
CA LEU A 25 5.71 -10.53 -12.94
C LEU A 25 5.47 -10.42 -14.44
N LEU A 26 4.76 -11.36 -15.06
CA LEU A 26 4.43 -11.30 -16.48
C LEU A 26 3.60 -10.05 -16.79
N SER A 27 2.62 -9.68 -15.96
CA SER A 27 1.82 -8.48 -16.15
C SER A 27 2.62 -7.17 -16.09
N ILE A 28 3.75 -7.17 -15.38
CA ILE A 28 4.69 -6.05 -15.33
C ILE A 28 5.56 -6.03 -16.59
N LEU A 29 6.10 -7.20 -16.98
CA LEU A 29 6.97 -7.32 -18.14
C LEU A 29 6.24 -7.02 -19.47
N GLU A 30 4.92 -7.18 -19.50
CA GLU A 30 4.05 -6.88 -20.66
C GLU A 30 3.56 -5.43 -20.71
N GLN A 31 4.06 -4.54 -19.83
CA GLN A 31 3.66 -3.14 -19.87
C GLN A 31 4.17 -2.43 -21.13
N ASP A 32 3.37 -1.51 -21.65
CA ASP A 32 3.64 -0.74 -22.86
C ASP A 32 4.65 0.41 -22.69
N TYR A 33 5.19 0.61 -21.47
CA TYR A 33 6.16 1.66 -21.18
C TYR A 33 7.59 1.18 -21.51
N PRO A 34 8.31 1.84 -22.44
CA PRO A 34 9.57 1.27 -22.98
C PRO A 34 10.78 1.44 -22.07
N ASN A 35 10.75 2.35 -21.09
CA ASN A 35 11.89 2.71 -20.25
C ASN A 35 11.64 2.38 -18.78
N PHE A 36 11.58 1.09 -18.43
CA PHE A 36 11.49 0.65 -17.05
C PHE A 36 12.51 -0.44 -16.72
N GLU A 37 12.82 -0.58 -15.45
CA GLU A 37 13.55 -1.70 -14.86
C GLU A 37 12.68 -2.39 -13.83
N LEU A 38 12.80 -3.72 -13.75
CA LEU A 38 12.12 -4.55 -12.76
C LEU A 38 13.13 -5.06 -11.74
N ILE A 39 12.85 -4.86 -10.46
CA ILE A 39 13.66 -5.29 -9.32
C ILE A 39 12.78 -6.10 -8.39
N VAL A 40 13.05 -7.39 -8.29
CA VAL A 40 12.33 -8.32 -7.43
C VAL A 40 13.19 -8.67 -6.22
N VAL A 41 12.61 -8.61 -5.03
CA VAL A 41 13.28 -9.03 -3.79
C VAL A 41 12.47 -10.13 -3.12
N ASP A 42 13.04 -11.33 -3.06
CA ASP A 42 12.52 -12.45 -2.29
C ASP A 42 12.94 -12.30 -0.82
N ASP A 43 11.98 -12.06 0.05
CA ASP A 43 12.17 -11.85 1.49
C ASP A 43 12.19 -13.18 2.26
N GLY A 44 12.95 -14.16 1.75
CA GLY A 44 13.18 -15.44 2.40
C GLY A 44 12.03 -16.43 2.25
N SER A 45 11.41 -16.51 1.07
CA SER A 45 10.35 -17.48 0.78
C SER A 45 10.80 -18.92 1.04
N GLN A 46 9.86 -19.72 1.54
CA GLN A 46 10.02 -21.15 1.86
C GLN A 46 9.25 -22.06 0.90
N ASP A 47 8.48 -21.46 -0.02
CA ASP A 47 7.76 -22.12 -1.11
C ASP A 47 8.55 -21.99 -2.43
N ALA A 48 7.97 -22.39 -3.56
CA ALA A 48 8.60 -22.31 -4.87
C ALA A 48 8.66 -20.89 -5.49
N SER A 49 8.41 -19.83 -4.71
CA SER A 49 8.44 -18.45 -5.22
C SER A 49 9.78 -18.08 -5.83
N ALA A 50 10.87 -18.36 -5.10
CA ALA A 50 12.21 -17.98 -5.55
C ALA A 50 12.66 -18.70 -6.82
N GLU A 51 12.30 -19.99 -6.96
CA GLU A 51 12.61 -20.78 -8.17
C GLU A 51 11.83 -20.23 -9.39
N LYS A 52 10.57 -19.88 -9.22
CA LYS A 52 9.74 -19.28 -10.29
C LYS A 52 10.26 -17.90 -10.70
N ILE A 53 10.65 -17.05 -9.75
CA ILE A 53 11.25 -15.75 -10.03
C ILE A 53 12.56 -15.94 -10.82
N GLU A 54 13.42 -16.88 -10.39
CA GLU A 54 14.69 -17.14 -11.06
C GLU A 54 14.50 -17.64 -12.50
N ALA A 55 13.53 -18.52 -12.74
CA ALA A 55 13.21 -18.99 -14.08
C ALA A 55 12.76 -17.84 -15.01
N LEU A 56 11.92 -16.91 -14.50
CA LEU A 56 11.54 -15.73 -15.26
C LEU A 56 12.72 -14.76 -15.46
N ARG A 57 13.57 -14.58 -14.44
CA ARG A 57 14.78 -13.75 -14.55
C ARG A 57 15.70 -14.21 -15.66
N GLN A 58 15.93 -15.52 -15.77
CA GLN A 58 16.75 -16.09 -16.84
C GLN A 58 16.19 -15.82 -18.23
N ARG A 59 14.87 -15.76 -18.37
CA ARG A 59 14.17 -15.52 -19.64
C ARG A 59 14.11 -14.03 -20.02
N TYR A 60 13.89 -13.15 -19.04
CA TYR A 60 13.56 -11.73 -19.28
C TYR A 60 14.65 -10.75 -18.82
N GLY A 61 15.63 -11.18 -18.01
CA GLY A 61 16.84 -10.40 -17.72
C GLY A 61 16.65 -9.28 -16.67
N PHE A 62 15.67 -9.37 -15.76
CA PHE A 62 15.46 -8.39 -14.69
C PHE A 62 16.35 -8.63 -13.46
N GLN A 63 16.39 -7.69 -12.53
CA GLN A 63 17.17 -7.80 -11.29
C GLN A 63 16.40 -8.62 -10.25
N PHE A 64 17.09 -9.58 -9.63
CA PHE A 64 16.53 -10.42 -8.57
C PHE A 64 17.50 -10.55 -7.40
N TYR A 65 17.02 -10.29 -6.21
CA TYR A 65 17.76 -10.40 -4.96
C TYR A 65 17.03 -11.27 -3.97
N ARG A 66 17.78 -11.96 -3.10
CA ARG A 66 17.21 -12.73 -1.98
C ARG A 66 17.79 -12.24 -0.68
N GLN A 67 16.97 -12.18 0.36
CA GLN A 67 17.35 -11.83 1.73
C GLN A 67 16.69 -12.75 2.75
N ALA A 68 17.21 -12.77 3.99
CA ALA A 68 16.49 -13.35 5.10
C ALA A 68 15.21 -12.54 5.37
N ASN A 69 14.13 -13.19 5.82
CA ASN A 69 12.85 -12.50 6.05
C ASN A 69 12.99 -11.36 7.08
N GLN A 70 12.78 -10.14 6.63
CA GLN A 70 12.81 -8.91 7.43
C GLN A 70 11.54 -8.07 7.24
N GLY A 71 10.59 -8.55 6.45
CA GLY A 71 9.32 -7.90 6.17
C GLY A 71 9.36 -6.97 4.97
N VAL A 72 8.16 -6.65 4.47
CA VAL A 72 7.94 -5.93 3.21
C VAL A 72 8.65 -4.58 3.14
N SER A 73 8.71 -3.81 4.24
CA SER A 73 9.40 -2.52 4.28
C SER A 73 10.91 -2.67 4.06
N ALA A 74 11.52 -3.70 4.65
CA ALA A 74 12.94 -3.99 4.44
C ALA A 74 13.21 -4.47 3.00
N ALA A 75 12.38 -5.35 2.45
CA ALA A 75 12.48 -5.81 1.07
C ALA A 75 12.33 -4.65 0.06
N LEU A 76 11.41 -3.72 0.31
CA LEU A 76 11.28 -2.52 -0.52
C LEU A 76 12.50 -1.58 -0.41
N ASN A 77 13.08 -1.42 0.78
CA ASN A 77 14.32 -0.63 0.92
C ASN A 77 15.49 -1.30 0.19
N THR A 78 15.61 -2.62 0.25
CA THR A 78 16.60 -3.38 -0.53
C THR A 78 16.40 -3.13 -2.03
N ALA A 79 15.16 -3.26 -2.54
CA ALA A 79 14.86 -2.98 -3.93
C ALA A 79 15.16 -1.51 -4.31
N LEU A 80 14.80 -0.56 -3.44
CA LEU A 80 15.02 0.87 -3.66
C LEU A 80 16.52 1.23 -3.74
N SER A 81 17.38 0.54 -2.99
CA SER A 81 18.83 0.77 -3.03
C SER A 81 19.47 0.41 -4.38
N HIS A 82 18.83 -0.47 -5.15
CA HIS A 82 19.24 -0.87 -6.49
C HIS A 82 18.50 -0.12 -7.61
N ALA A 83 17.44 0.63 -7.26
CA ALA A 83 16.64 1.37 -8.22
C ALA A 83 17.37 2.61 -8.75
N ARG A 84 17.15 2.91 -10.04
CA ARG A 84 17.74 4.08 -10.72
C ARG A 84 16.68 4.98 -11.33
N GLY A 85 15.41 4.54 -11.30
CA GLY A 85 14.30 5.25 -11.91
C GLY A 85 14.00 6.58 -11.24
N GLU A 86 13.52 7.52 -12.02
CA GLU A 86 12.97 8.81 -11.56
C GLU A 86 11.61 8.60 -10.88
N PHE A 87 10.86 7.58 -11.32
CA PHE A 87 9.63 7.15 -10.69
C PHE A 87 9.77 5.72 -10.17
N ILE A 88 9.09 5.43 -9.05
CA ILE A 88 9.14 4.15 -8.35
C ILE A 88 7.72 3.60 -8.23
N ALA A 89 7.43 2.48 -8.89
CA ALA A 89 6.19 1.74 -8.73
C ALA A 89 6.39 0.54 -7.80
N THR A 90 5.43 0.27 -6.91
CA THR A 90 5.55 -0.79 -5.89
C THR A 90 4.35 -1.74 -5.93
N PRO A 91 4.13 -2.49 -7.03
CA PRO A 91 3.06 -3.48 -7.07
C PRO A 91 3.31 -4.63 -6.09
N ASP A 92 2.25 -5.26 -5.61
CA ASP A 92 2.33 -6.46 -4.79
C ASP A 92 2.57 -7.70 -5.68
N SER A 93 3.19 -8.74 -5.11
CA SER A 93 3.59 -9.97 -5.80
C SER A 93 2.45 -10.98 -6.02
N ASP A 94 1.22 -10.62 -5.68
CA ASP A 94 0.01 -11.43 -5.83
C ASP A 94 -1.10 -10.75 -6.66
N ASP A 95 -0.82 -9.54 -7.17
CA ASP A 95 -1.73 -8.74 -7.97
C ASP A 95 -1.31 -8.69 -9.45
N VAL A 96 -2.23 -8.30 -10.34
CA VAL A 96 -1.97 -8.17 -11.77
C VAL A 96 -2.02 -6.71 -12.19
N MET A 97 -0.94 -6.21 -12.77
CA MET A 97 -0.85 -4.87 -13.31
C MET A 97 -1.62 -4.80 -14.65
N LEU A 98 -2.61 -3.91 -14.75
CA LEU A 98 -3.33 -3.73 -16.01
C LEU A 98 -2.48 -2.98 -17.05
N PRO A 99 -2.67 -3.24 -18.36
CA PRO A 99 -1.96 -2.54 -19.42
C PRO A 99 -2.12 -1.03 -19.33
N GLY A 100 -1.06 -0.29 -19.67
CA GLY A 100 -1.04 1.16 -19.67
C GLY A 100 -0.82 1.82 -18.32
N ARG A 101 -0.71 1.06 -17.22
CA ARG A 101 -0.54 1.64 -15.88
C ARG A 101 0.72 2.49 -15.78
N LEU A 102 1.86 1.97 -16.24
CA LEU A 102 3.13 2.70 -16.13
C LEU A 102 3.11 3.99 -16.94
N SER A 103 2.60 3.94 -18.17
CA SER A 103 2.45 5.10 -19.04
C SER A 103 1.53 6.17 -18.45
N LEU A 104 0.37 5.76 -17.91
CA LEU A 104 -0.62 6.64 -17.30
C LEU A 104 -0.03 7.39 -16.08
N GLN A 105 0.54 6.64 -15.13
CA GLN A 105 1.01 7.22 -13.88
C GLN A 105 2.28 8.06 -14.06
N ALA A 106 3.19 7.65 -14.95
CA ALA A 106 4.38 8.43 -15.29
C ALA A 106 4.00 9.77 -15.92
N ALA A 107 3.16 9.76 -16.96
CA ALA A 107 2.69 10.99 -17.61
C ALA A 107 2.00 11.95 -16.62
N TYR A 108 1.26 11.39 -15.65
CA TYR A 108 0.65 12.20 -14.59
C TYR A 108 1.69 12.85 -13.70
N LEU A 109 2.69 12.11 -13.22
CA LEU A 109 3.75 12.66 -12.37
C LEU A 109 4.62 13.67 -13.11
N GLU A 110 4.91 13.46 -14.39
CA GLU A 110 5.63 14.44 -15.24
C GLU A 110 4.88 15.77 -15.31
N ALA A 111 3.56 15.74 -15.52
CA ALA A 111 2.72 16.92 -15.63
C ALA A 111 2.47 17.62 -14.26
N HIS A 112 2.71 16.94 -13.13
CA HIS A 112 2.35 17.42 -11.80
C HIS A 112 3.54 17.32 -10.82
N PRO A 113 4.57 18.20 -10.90
CA PRO A 113 5.78 18.13 -10.07
C PRO A 113 5.51 18.29 -8.56
N GLN A 114 4.38 18.86 -8.16
CA GLN A 114 3.95 18.97 -6.75
C GLN A 114 3.40 17.65 -6.18
N VAL A 115 3.20 16.62 -7.02
CA VAL A 115 2.68 15.30 -6.60
C VAL A 115 3.86 14.38 -6.31
N GLY A 116 3.94 13.88 -5.08
CA GLY A 116 4.98 12.94 -4.64
C GLY A 116 4.55 11.49 -4.71
N CYS A 117 3.23 11.24 -4.69
CA CYS A 117 2.63 9.91 -4.82
C CYS A 117 1.35 9.99 -5.64
N VAL A 118 1.23 9.13 -6.64
CA VAL A 118 0.00 8.93 -7.38
C VAL A 118 -0.46 7.48 -7.26
N GLY A 119 -1.71 7.31 -6.88
CA GLY A 119 -2.43 6.04 -6.93
C GLY A 119 -3.50 6.06 -8.01
N ALA A 120 -4.19 4.94 -8.13
CA ALA A 120 -5.34 4.78 -8.99
C ALA A 120 -6.31 3.75 -8.38
N ARG A 121 -7.22 3.18 -9.15
CA ARG A 121 -8.24 2.26 -8.64
C ARG A 121 -7.97 0.83 -9.03
N VAL A 122 -8.65 -0.08 -8.33
CA VAL A 122 -8.51 -1.52 -8.52
C VAL A 122 -9.83 -2.17 -8.95
N VAL A 123 -9.69 -3.31 -9.63
CA VAL A 123 -10.72 -4.33 -9.76
C VAL A 123 -10.42 -5.42 -8.75
N TYR A 124 -11.33 -5.69 -7.82
CA TYR A 124 -11.17 -6.81 -6.89
C TYR A 124 -11.46 -8.13 -7.59
N VAL A 125 -10.55 -9.09 -7.45
CA VAL A 125 -10.71 -10.46 -7.95
C VAL A 125 -10.52 -11.47 -6.80
N ASP A 126 -11.05 -12.68 -6.97
CA ASP A 126 -10.80 -13.78 -6.03
C ASP A 126 -9.43 -14.45 -6.27
N SER A 127 -9.15 -15.53 -5.54
CA SER A 127 -7.92 -16.31 -5.69
C SER A 127 -7.73 -16.91 -7.09
N GLU A 128 -8.82 -17.09 -7.85
CA GLU A 128 -8.83 -17.63 -9.20
C GLU A 128 -8.85 -16.55 -10.29
N GLY A 129 -8.76 -15.26 -9.91
CA GLY A 129 -8.84 -14.15 -10.85
C GLY A 129 -10.26 -13.77 -11.30
N ARG A 130 -11.32 -14.37 -10.75
CA ARG A 130 -12.70 -14.03 -11.09
C ARG A 130 -13.09 -12.71 -10.44
N ARG A 131 -13.71 -11.82 -11.23
CA ARG A 131 -14.09 -10.48 -10.77
C ARG A 131 -15.12 -10.54 -9.64
N LEU A 132 -14.83 -9.85 -8.55
CA LEU A 132 -15.72 -9.70 -7.38
C LEU A 132 -16.39 -8.33 -7.37
N LYS A 133 -15.60 -7.28 -7.49
CA LYS A 133 -16.05 -5.89 -7.39
C LYS A 133 -15.07 -4.97 -8.11
N THR A 134 -15.58 -3.90 -8.68
CA THR A 134 -14.76 -2.79 -9.21
C THR A 134 -14.88 -1.59 -8.28
N GLU A 135 -13.78 -0.88 -8.05
CA GLU A 135 -13.85 0.42 -7.40
C GLU A 135 -14.55 1.42 -8.31
N GLU A 136 -15.53 2.11 -7.74
CA GLU A 136 -16.24 3.18 -8.42
C GLU A 136 -15.60 4.53 -8.13
N GLY A 137 -15.59 5.39 -9.12
CA GLY A 137 -15.16 6.77 -8.96
C GLY A 137 -14.85 7.39 -10.31
N LYS A 138 -15.40 8.58 -10.54
CA LYS A 138 -15.39 9.28 -11.83
C LYS A 138 -14.45 10.48 -11.85
N SER A 139 -13.78 10.80 -10.73
CA SER A 139 -12.97 12.01 -10.63
C SER A 139 -11.65 11.76 -9.89
N LEU A 140 -10.66 12.52 -10.27
CA LEU A 140 -9.42 12.69 -9.55
C LEU A 140 -9.70 13.07 -8.09
N ARG A 141 -8.97 12.48 -7.17
CA ARG A 141 -8.91 12.90 -5.76
C ARG A 141 -7.50 13.32 -5.42
N SER A 142 -7.37 14.43 -4.72
CA SER A 142 -6.09 14.97 -4.31
C SER A 142 -6.11 15.20 -2.80
N TYR A 143 -5.05 14.77 -2.12
CA TYR A 143 -4.97 14.80 -0.66
C TYR A 143 -3.74 15.59 -0.22
N SER A 144 -3.94 16.44 0.77
CA SER A 144 -2.89 17.08 1.56
C SER A 144 -2.48 16.17 2.73
N PHE A 145 -1.36 16.50 3.39
CA PHE A 145 -0.94 15.82 4.61
C PHE A 145 -2.03 15.82 5.70
N ALA A 146 -2.67 16.97 5.94
CA ALA A 146 -3.73 17.11 6.94
C ALA A 146 -4.91 16.17 6.67
N GLU A 147 -5.30 16.00 5.40
CA GLU A 147 -6.39 15.10 5.00
C GLU A 147 -6.00 13.63 5.15
N LEU A 148 -4.77 13.26 4.77
CA LEU A 148 -4.26 11.89 4.93
C LEU A 148 -4.17 11.51 6.41
N LEU A 149 -3.59 12.39 7.23
CA LEU A 149 -3.47 12.17 8.67
C LEU A 149 -4.85 12.09 9.34
N SER A 150 -5.72 13.08 9.12
CA SER A 150 -7.03 13.14 9.78
C SER A 150 -7.96 11.97 9.46
N ARG A 151 -7.84 11.43 8.24
CA ARG A 151 -8.66 10.29 7.76
C ARG A 151 -7.96 8.94 7.93
N ALA A 152 -6.72 8.93 8.39
CA ALA A 152 -5.85 7.74 8.38
C ALA A 152 -5.90 7.04 7.01
N HIS A 153 -5.75 7.82 5.93
CA HIS A 153 -5.84 7.36 4.55
C HIS A 153 -4.46 7.13 3.96
N ALA A 154 -4.34 6.07 3.16
CA ALA A 154 -3.13 5.73 2.42
C ALA A 154 -3.46 5.45 0.96
N ILE A 155 -2.44 5.53 0.11
CA ILE A 155 -2.49 4.95 -1.22
C ILE A 155 -1.94 3.53 -1.09
N GLY A 156 -2.75 2.54 -1.43
CA GLY A 156 -2.34 1.14 -1.34
C GLY A 156 -1.16 0.84 -2.25
N ALA A 157 -0.24 0.02 -1.77
CA ALA A 157 0.94 -0.40 -2.53
C ALA A 157 0.60 -0.93 -3.93
N PRO A 158 -0.46 -1.75 -4.12
CA PRO A 158 -0.79 -2.31 -5.43
C PRO A 158 -0.99 -1.29 -6.54
N VAL A 159 -1.25 -0.02 -6.21
CA VAL A 159 -1.56 1.04 -7.20
C VAL A 159 -0.64 2.24 -7.10
N ALA A 160 0.31 2.24 -6.17
CA ALA A 160 1.16 3.40 -5.93
C ALA A 160 2.28 3.53 -6.97
N MET A 161 2.53 4.79 -7.39
CA MET A 161 3.76 5.22 -8.03
C MET A 161 4.24 6.50 -7.34
N TYR A 162 5.51 6.55 -7.04
CA TYR A 162 6.15 7.64 -6.28
C TYR A 162 7.15 8.38 -7.14
N ARG A 163 7.30 9.68 -6.88
CA ARG A 163 8.48 10.44 -7.30
C ARG A 163 9.66 9.99 -6.44
N ARG A 164 10.76 9.56 -7.06
CA ARG A 164 11.95 9.08 -6.34
C ARG A 164 12.49 10.12 -5.36
N GLU A 165 12.64 11.36 -5.78
CA GLU A 165 13.07 12.44 -4.90
C GLU A 165 12.24 12.53 -3.62
N ALA A 166 10.92 12.36 -3.72
CA ALA A 166 10.03 12.38 -2.56
C ALA A 166 10.27 11.19 -1.62
N LEU A 167 10.52 9.99 -2.17
CA LEU A 167 10.91 8.79 -1.39
C LEU A 167 12.26 8.97 -0.69
N ASP A 168 13.25 9.47 -1.38
CA ASP A 168 14.62 9.69 -0.87
C ASP A 168 14.59 10.73 0.27
N ARG A 169 13.90 11.84 0.07
CA ARG A 169 13.71 12.88 1.10
C ARG A 169 12.90 12.37 2.32
N ALA A 170 11.98 11.45 2.11
CA ALA A 170 11.25 10.79 3.18
C ALA A 170 12.10 9.77 3.95
N GLY A 171 13.31 9.43 3.46
CA GLY A 171 14.21 8.44 4.05
C GLY A 171 13.71 7.00 3.88
N GLY A 172 12.97 6.70 2.80
CA GLY A 172 12.45 5.37 2.50
C GLY A 172 11.45 4.82 3.54
N TYR A 173 11.31 3.51 3.55
CA TYR A 173 10.37 2.80 4.43
C TYR A 173 11.00 2.53 5.80
N ASP A 174 10.20 2.62 6.87
CA ASP A 174 10.62 2.20 8.21
C ASP A 174 10.44 0.68 8.36
N PRO A 175 11.52 -0.11 8.52
CA PRO A 175 11.42 -1.57 8.64
C PRO A 175 10.63 -2.04 9.87
N ALA A 176 10.52 -1.21 10.91
CA ALA A 176 9.71 -1.54 12.09
C ALA A 176 8.21 -1.51 11.82
N ILE A 177 7.76 -0.90 10.71
CA ILE A 177 6.35 -0.74 10.34
C ILE A 177 6.03 -1.61 9.13
N ARG A 178 5.28 -2.69 9.34
CA ARG A 178 4.91 -3.63 8.26
C ARG A 178 3.82 -3.09 7.30
N ILE A 179 3.12 -2.01 7.66
CA ILE A 179 2.15 -1.35 6.79
C ILE A 179 2.87 -0.21 6.08
N GLN A 180 3.56 -0.57 5.03
CA GLN A 180 4.49 0.32 4.34
C GLN A 180 3.79 1.49 3.63
N ASP A 181 2.60 1.28 3.10
CA ASP A 181 1.86 2.26 2.30
C ASP A 181 1.39 3.47 3.12
N PHE A 182 0.87 3.24 4.32
CA PHE A 182 0.38 4.33 5.18
C PHE A 182 1.52 5.21 5.69
N GLN A 183 2.59 4.61 6.20
CA GLN A 183 3.72 5.38 6.69
C GLN A 183 4.37 6.22 5.60
N ILE A 184 4.64 5.63 4.42
CA ILE A 184 5.36 6.33 3.36
C ILE A 184 4.52 7.44 2.73
N THR A 185 3.21 7.21 2.59
CA THR A 185 2.26 8.23 2.12
C THR A 185 2.26 9.45 3.05
N LEU A 186 2.24 9.23 4.39
CA LEU A 186 2.32 10.31 5.38
C LEU A 186 3.67 11.03 5.36
N LYS A 187 4.78 10.30 5.28
CA LYS A 187 6.13 10.88 5.24
C LYS A 187 6.30 11.81 4.04
N ILE A 188 5.91 11.35 2.84
CA ILE A 188 5.98 12.13 1.60
C ILE A 188 5.08 13.36 1.68
N ALA A 189 3.84 13.21 2.13
CA ALA A 189 2.91 14.33 2.24
C ALA A 189 3.34 15.35 3.29
N HIS A 190 4.01 14.93 4.38
CA HIS A 190 4.55 15.82 5.40
C HIS A 190 5.69 16.73 4.86
N LEU A 191 6.39 16.31 3.82
CA LEU A 191 7.38 17.11 3.10
C LEU A 191 6.76 18.19 2.19
N GLY A 192 5.42 18.27 2.13
CA GLY A 192 4.68 19.25 1.33
C GLY A 192 4.20 18.73 -0.02
N TYR A 193 4.50 17.50 -0.39
CA TYR A 193 3.97 16.91 -1.61
C TYR A 193 2.47 16.58 -1.48
N ARG A 194 1.77 16.65 -2.61
CA ARG A 194 0.40 16.13 -2.70
C ARG A 194 0.41 14.64 -3.01
N THR A 195 -0.71 14.00 -2.64
CA THR A 195 -0.97 12.60 -2.96
C THR A 195 -2.28 12.53 -3.74
N ASP A 196 -2.23 12.02 -4.96
CA ASP A 196 -3.35 12.01 -5.87
C ASP A 196 -3.82 10.60 -6.21
N VAL A 197 -5.12 10.42 -6.49
CA VAL A 197 -5.72 9.15 -6.92
C VAL A 197 -6.48 9.37 -8.22
N LEU A 198 -6.00 8.74 -9.28
CA LEU A 198 -6.62 8.76 -10.60
C LEU A 198 -7.93 7.97 -10.62
N PRO A 199 -8.87 8.32 -11.47
CA PRO A 199 -10.12 7.58 -11.62
C PRO A 199 -9.96 6.23 -12.35
N ASP A 200 -8.83 5.99 -12.96
CA ASP A 200 -8.54 4.86 -13.84
C ASP A 200 -8.34 3.56 -13.06
N LEU A 201 -8.69 2.44 -13.68
CA LEU A 201 -8.44 1.10 -13.15
C LEU A 201 -7.07 0.63 -13.65
N VAL A 202 -6.17 0.29 -12.75
CA VAL A 202 -4.77 -0.02 -13.09
C VAL A 202 -4.28 -1.36 -12.55
N THR A 203 -5.08 -2.04 -11.71
CA THR A 203 -4.66 -3.29 -11.05
C THR A 203 -5.85 -4.21 -10.81
N LEU A 204 -5.67 -5.50 -11.04
CA LEU A 204 -6.53 -6.55 -10.48
C LEU A 204 -6.01 -6.87 -9.08
N TYR A 205 -6.72 -6.42 -8.05
CA TYR A 205 -6.37 -6.66 -6.65
C TYR A 205 -6.94 -8.02 -6.20
N ARG A 206 -6.05 -8.95 -5.90
CA ARG A 206 -6.42 -10.32 -5.56
C ARG A 206 -6.77 -10.48 -4.08
N ARG A 207 -7.90 -11.11 -3.82
CA ARG A 207 -8.36 -11.42 -2.47
C ARG A 207 -8.24 -12.91 -2.17
N HIS A 208 -7.29 -13.26 -1.32
CA HIS A 208 -7.07 -14.63 -0.83
C HIS A 208 -6.79 -14.66 0.68
N ALA A 209 -6.67 -15.86 1.27
CA ALA A 209 -6.47 -15.99 2.72
C ALA A 209 -5.14 -15.41 3.22
N GLY A 210 -4.10 -15.42 2.37
CA GLY A 210 -2.76 -14.92 2.69
C GLY A 210 -2.56 -13.41 2.52
N ASN A 211 -3.61 -12.61 2.22
CA ASN A 211 -3.45 -11.17 2.17
C ASN A 211 -3.15 -10.59 3.56
N MET A 212 -2.13 -9.73 3.66
CA MET A 212 -1.76 -9.05 4.91
C MET A 212 -2.90 -8.23 5.51
N SER A 213 -3.79 -7.68 4.70
CA SER A 213 -4.98 -6.91 5.15
C SER A 213 -5.98 -7.74 5.97
N LYS A 214 -5.87 -9.07 5.99
CA LYS A 214 -6.69 -9.98 6.78
C LYS A 214 -5.99 -10.44 8.06
N THR A 215 -4.69 -10.21 8.18
CA THR A 215 -3.92 -10.59 9.37
C THR A 215 -4.26 -9.68 10.55
N ALA A 216 -4.20 -10.25 11.74
CA ALA A 216 -4.57 -9.71 13.04
C ALA A 216 -4.68 -8.17 13.12
N TYR A 217 -5.91 -7.66 13.12
CA TYR A 217 -6.24 -6.22 13.25
C TYR A 217 -5.59 -5.52 14.45
N GLN A 218 -5.11 -6.27 15.44
CA GLN A 218 -4.37 -5.76 16.60
C GLN A 218 -2.98 -5.29 16.19
N CYS A 219 -2.24 -6.10 15.43
CA CYS A 219 -0.93 -5.70 14.90
C CYS A 219 -1.05 -4.53 13.90
N GLN A 220 -2.14 -4.51 13.11
CA GLN A 220 -2.43 -3.40 12.22
C GLN A 220 -2.54 -2.07 12.99
N LEU A 221 -3.25 -2.07 14.13
CA LEU A 221 -3.39 -0.89 14.96
C LEU A 221 -2.05 -0.37 15.46
N ASP A 222 -1.17 -1.26 15.93
CA ASP A 222 0.13 -0.85 16.45
C ASP A 222 0.99 -0.19 15.36
N TYR A 223 1.01 -0.74 14.15
CA TYR A 223 1.70 -0.13 13.01
C TYR A 223 1.07 1.20 12.58
N ASP A 224 -0.27 1.29 12.54
CA ASP A 224 -0.95 2.56 12.24
C ASP A 224 -0.61 3.63 13.31
N LEU A 225 -0.55 3.25 14.60
CA LEU A 225 -0.16 4.15 15.68
C LEU A 225 1.31 4.58 15.58
N MET A 226 2.22 3.66 15.21
CA MET A 226 3.62 4.00 14.95
C MET A 226 3.74 4.97 13.77
N ALA A 227 3.00 4.76 12.69
CA ALA A 227 3.03 5.61 11.50
C ALA A 227 2.58 7.05 11.79
N ILE A 228 1.59 7.26 12.68
CA ILE A 228 1.12 8.61 13.03
C ILE A 228 1.87 9.25 14.21
N ALA A 229 2.62 8.47 15.00
CA ALA A 229 3.28 8.95 16.23
C ALA A 229 4.21 10.16 16.02
N PRO A 230 4.99 10.27 14.91
CA PRO A 230 5.84 11.43 14.66
C PRO A 230 5.07 12.77 14.56
N TYR A 231 3.77 12.70 14.28
CA TYR A 231 2.94 13.87 14.00
C TYR A 231 2.04 14.29 15.17
N ARG A 232 2.38 13.91 16.42
CA ARG A 232 1.59 14.20 17.63
C ARG A 232 1.32 15.69 17.86
N GLY A 233 2.23 16.57 17.42
CA GLY A 233 2.06 18.01 17.50
C GLY A 233 1.16 18.63 16.43
N HIS A 234 0.73 17.85 15.42
CA HIS A 234 -0.07 18.39 14.33
C HIS A 234 -1.55 18.56 14.74
N PRO A 235 -2.24 19.67 14.38
CA PRO A 235 -3.65 19.91 14.75
C PRO A 235 -4.60 18.75 14.40
N CYS A 236 -4.37 18.06 13.26
CA CYS A 236 -5.18 16.94 12.80
C CYS A 236 -4.84 15.61 13.47
N TYR A 237 -3.80 15.51 14.31
CA TYR A 237 -3.38 14.25 14.93
C TYR A 237 -4.50 13.56 15.71
N SER A 238 -5.23 14.33 16.49
CA SER A 238 -6.33 13.82 17.30
C SER A 238 -7.44 13.15 16.47
N GLN A 239 -7.74 13.70 15.29
CA GLN A 239 -8.69 13.12 14.36
C GLN A 239 -8.14 11.83 13.74
N GLY A 240 -6.86 11.84 13.33
CA GLY A 240 -6.16 10.67 12.81
C GLY A 240 -6.14 9.51 13.80
N LEU A 241 -5.78 9.80 15.06
CA LEU A 241 -5.81 8.81 16.14
C LEU A 241 -7.21 8.19 16.31
N THR A 242 -8.26 9.02 16.28
CA THR A 242 -9.64 8.55 16.35
C THR A 242 -9.99 7.65 15.15
N CYS A 243 -9.54 8.00 13.94
CA CYS A 243 -9.76 7.18 12.75
C CYS A 243 -9.04 5.84 12.83
N VAL A 244 -7.77 5.82 13.23
CA VAL A 244 -6.97 4.60 13.40
C VAL A 244 -7.63 3.65 14.42
N ILE A 245 -8.01 4.17 15.60
CA ILE A 245 -8.71 3.36 16.60
C ILE A 245 -10.07 2.84 16.09
N ASN A 246 -10.83 3.66 15.35
CA ASN A 246 -12.11 3.23 14.77
C ASN A 246 -11.95 2.15 13.68
N LYS A 247 -10.81 2.10 12.96
CA LYS A 247 -10.49 0.97 12.06
C LYS A 247 -10.35 -0.34 12.84
N ALA A 248 -9.58 -0.33 13.94
CA ALA A 248 -9.43 -1.51 14.80
C ALA A 248 -10.76 -1.92 15.46
N LEU A 249 -11.54 -0.95 15.97
CA LEU A 249 -12.89 -1.18 16.53
C LEU A 249 -13.83 -1.85 15.53
N LYS A 250 -13.70 -1.58 14.23
CA LYS A 250 -14.55 -2.22 13.20
C LYS A 250 -14.51 -3.74 13.27
N HIS A 251 -13.36 -4.30 13.54
CA HIS A 251 -13.16 -5.74 13.61
C HIS A 251 -13.40 -6.28 15.04
N SER A 252 -12.85 -5.61 16.05
CA SER A 252 -12.88 -6.09 17.42
C SER A 252 -14.29 -6.12 18.06
N VAL A 253 -15.18 -5.23 17.66
CA VAL A 253 -16.58 -5.24 18.20
C VAL A 253 -17.33 -6.54 17.88
N VAL A 254 -16.86 -7.31 16.89
CA VAL A 254 -17.45 -8.60 16.51
C VAL A 254 -16.64 -9.76 17.07
N SER A 255 -15.31 -9.70 17.00
CA SER A 255 -14.42 -10.82 17.31
C SER A 255 -13.87 -10.83 18.74
N ASP A 256 -13.70 -9.66 19.39
CA ASP A 256 -13.10 -9.53 20.73
C ASP A 256 -13.65 -8.29 21.44
N LYS A 257 -14.77 -8.49 22.15
CA LYS A 257 -15.46 -7.41 22.89
C LYS A 257 -14.61 -6.79 24.00
N ALA A 258 -13.78 -7.58 24.68
CA ALA A 258 -12.91 -7.09 25.75
C ALA A 258 -11.84 -6.15 25.20
N TYR A 259 -11.25 -6.51 24.05
CA TYR A 259 -10.31 -5.65 23.35
C TYR A 259 -10.99 -4.39 22.80
N ALA A 260 -12.19 -4.51 22.23
CA ALA A 260 -12.97 -3.35 21.77
C ALA A 260 -13.24 -2.35 22.89
N LEU A 261 -13.61 -2.83 24.09
CA LEU A 261 -13.80 -1.96 25.26
C LEU A 261 -12.50 -1.22 25.62
N ARG A 262 -11.36 -1.95 25.67
CA ARG A 262 -10.05 -1.33 25.92
C ARG A 262 -9.70 -0.26 24.89
N LEU A 263 -10.04 -0.47 23.62
CA LEU A 263 -9.86 0.53 22.56
C LEU A 263 -10.73 1.77 22.75
N LEU A 264 -11.98 1.60 23.14
CA LEU A 264 -12.89 2.72 23.45
C LEU A 264 -12.34 3.58 24.59
N LEU A 265 -11.75 2.95 25.64
CA LEU A 265 -11.14 3.66 26.77
C LEU A 265 -9.87 4.46 26.38
N ARG A 266 -9.22 4.13 25.26
CA ARG A 266 -8.11 4.94 24.71
C ARG A 266 -8.58 6.25 24.08
N LEU A 267 -9.88 6.38 23.78
CA LEU A 267 -10.46 7.59 23.21
C LEU A 267 -11.32 8.29 24.29
N PRO A 268 -10.92 9.49 24.73
CA PRO A 268 -11.78 10.24 25.66
C PRO A 268 -13.13 10.55 24.99
N PRO A 269 -14.26 10.53 25.73
CA PRO A 269 -15.61 10.63 25.17
C PRO A 269 -15.87 11.87 24.29
N TRP A 270 -15.22 13.00 24.59
CA TRP A 270 -15.32 14.22 23.78
C TRP A 270 -14.66 14.13 22.39
N ARG A 271 -13.86 13.07 22.12
CA ARG A 271 -13.30 12.76 20.80
C ARG A 271 -14.11 11.74 20.02
N TRP A 272 -15.19 11.22 20.62
CA TRP A 272 -16.02 10.23 19.95
C TRP A 272 -16.83 10.90 18.83
N ASN A 273 -16.68 10.35 17.63
CA ASN A 273 -17.45 10.75 16.47
C ASN A 273 -18.62 9.78 16.19
N ARG A 274 -19.42 10.07 15.16
CA ARG A 274 -20.56 9.21 14.77
C ARG A 274 -20.17 7.75 14.53
N VAL A 275 -18.95 7.50 14.04
CA VAL A 275 -18.45 6.14 13.81
C VAL A 275 -18.17 5.44 15.14
N THR A 276 -17.53 6.13 16.09
CA THR A 276 -17.23 5.60 17.43
C THR A 276 -18.53 5.23 18.16
N TRP A 277 -19.53 6.11 18.15
CA TRP A 277 -20.85 5.84 18.75
C TRP A 277 -21.56 4.64 18.10
N ARG A 278 -21.47 4.52 16.78
CA ARG A 278 -22.01 3.34 16.07
C ARG A 278 -21.30 2.05 16.49
N ARG A 279 -19.96 2.08 16.68
CA ARG A 279 -19.20 0.92 17.17
C ARG A 279 -19.57 0.55 18.60
N LEU A 280 -19.70 1.52 19.49
CA LEU A 280 -20.20 1.27 20.86
C LEU A 280 -21.56 0.60 20.85
N ARG A 281 -22.50 1.10 20.04
CA ARG A 281 -23.82 0.46 19.90
C ARG A 281 -23.71 -0.99 19.41
N HIS A 282 -22.85 -1.28 18.45
CA HIS A 282 -22.62 -2.65 17.99
C HIS A 282 -22.02 -3.53 19.11
N LEU A 283 -21.10 -3.00 19.91
CA LEU A 283 -20.51 -3.71 21.05
C LEU A 283 -21.56 -4.09 22.09
N MET A 284 -22.52 -3.21 22.35
CA MET A 284 -23.56 -3.44 23.36
C MET A 284 -24.70 -4.36 22.88
N PHE A 285 -25.11 -4.25 21.60
CA PHE A 285 -26.36 -4.86 21.11
C PHE A 285 -26.18 -5.99 20.08
N LYS A 286 -25.00 -6.20 19.52
CA LYS A 286 -24.73 -7.39 18.70
C LYS A 286 -24.19 -8.51 19.58
N PHE A 287 -25.06 -9.45 19.92
CA PHE A 287 -24.65 -10.76 20.42
C PHE A 287 -24.27 -11.65 19.24
N HIS A 288 -23.23 -12.47 19.38
CA HIS A 288 -22.99 -13.56 18.45
C HIS A 288 -24.21 -14.48 18.48
N GLU A 289 -24.89 -14.64 17.37
CA GLU A 289 -25.55 -15.92 17.10
C GLU A 289 -24.43 -16.94 16.92
N GLY A 290 -24.38 -17.91 17.86
CA GLY A 290 -23.35 -18.94 17.97
C GLY A 290 -23.34 -19.92 16.80
#